data_451d33b9f7295b9cf7d745269223cc9f
#
_entry.id   451d33b9f7295b9cf7d745269223cc9f
#
_cell.length_a   1.000
_cell.length_b   1.000
_cell.length_c   1.000
_cell.angle_alpha   90.00
_cell.angle_beta   90.00
_cell.angle_gamma   90.00
#
_symmetry.space_group_name_H-M   'P 1'
#
loop_
_entity.id
_entity.type
_entity.pdbx_description
1 polymer ?
#
loop_
_entity_poly.entity_id
_entity_poly.type
_entity_poly.pdbx_seq_one_letter_code
_entity_poly.pdbx_strand_id
1 'polypeptide(L)'
;MEAFYQADYETCFGEKAQDTHKERYYLPHDIKMIDQVTNIDYNGGVYGRGLICGEKQITPDMWPFKAHFKNDPVFPAIIVSDGVTQLGMFLFAHAGLLNKFPNPYFTSVVGNCVKSRFRGQTRHGYSTLRYEVSIKDLVEHEDHIDLFYDARIFNVEVQIMQIDSYALRIRNGEN
;
A
#
# COMPACT_ATOMS: atom_id res chain seq x y z
N MET A 1 -16.16 -10.54 -3.66
CA MET A 1 -15.10 -11.52 -3.35
C MET A 1 -14.22 -11.85 -4.55
N GLU A 2 -14.79 -12.06 -5.74
CA GLU A 2 -13.98 -12.38 -6.95
C GLU A 2 -12.92 -11.32 -7.28
N ALA A 3 -13.25 -10.02 -7.15
CA ALA A 3 -12.31 -8.92 -7.35
C ALA A 3 -11.10 -8.96 -6.39
N PHE A 4 -11.28 -9.44 -5.15
CA PHE A 4 -10.18 -9.64 -4.21
C PHE A 4 -9.28 -10.80 -4.62
N TYR A 5 -9.86 -11.90 -5.14
CA TYR A 5 -9.07 -13.03 -5.64
C TYR A 5 -8.31 -12.70 -6.93
N GLN A 6 -8.88 -11.83 -7.77
CA GLN A 6 -8.22 -11.33 -8.99
C GLN A 6 -7.28 -10.17 -8.69
N ALA A 7 -7.20 -9.73 -7.42
CA ALA A 7 -6.40 -8.59 -6.98
C ALA A 7 -6.69 -7.30 -7.77
N ASP A 8 -7.93 -7.14 -8.22
CA ASP A 8 -8.40 -5.93 -8.90
C ASP A 8 -8.65 -4.81 -7.87
N TYR A 9 -7.61 -4.01 -7.65
CA TYR A 9 -7.63 -2.91 -6.69
C TYR A 9 -8.71 -1.88 -7.02
N GLU A 10 -8.96 -1.63 -8.31
CA GLU A 10 -9.97 -0.67 -8.76
C GLU A 10 -11.39 -1.13 -8.41
N THR A 11 -11.68 -2.41 -8.58
CA THR A 11 -12.99 -2.97 -8.22
C THR A 11 -13.15 -3.06 -6.70
N CYS A 12 -12.07 -3.28 -5.94
CA CYS A 12 -12.13 -3.34 -4.47
C CYS A 12 -12.21 -1.97 -3.81
N PHE A 13 -11.46 -0.97 -4.28
CA PHE A 13 -11.26 0.31 -3.63
C PHE A 13 -11.42 1.53 -4.52
N GLY A 14 -11.54 1.37 -5.84
CA GLY A 14 -11.70 2.44 -6.80
C GLY A 14 -13.16 2.84 -7.03
N GLU A 15 -13.41 3.60 -8.09
CA GLU A 15 -14.76 4.10 -8.45
C GLU A 15 -15.78 2.98 -8.68
N LYS A 16 -15.33 1.80 -9.08
CA LYS A 16 -16.18 0.62 -9.34
C LYS A 16 -16.51 -0.20 -8.10
N ALA A 17 -15.94 0.13 -6.94
CA ALA A 17 -16.23 -0.59 -5.72
C ALA A 17 -17.72 -0.50 -5.37
N GLN A 18 -18.36 -1.64 -5.20
CA GLN A 18 -19.79 -1.73 -4.84
C GLN A 18 -20.00 -1.89 -3.32
N ASP A 19 -18.93 -1.86 -2.54
CA ASP A 19 -18.95 -2.04 -1.10
C ASP A 19 -19.56 -0.81 -0.41
N THR A 20 -20.21 -1.04 0.73
CA THR A 20 -20.71 0.00 1.63
C THR A 20 -19.60 0.91 2.17
N HIS A 21 -18.34 0.46 2.08
CA HIS A 21 -17.15 1.22 2.49
C HIS A 21 -16.49 2.02 1.36
N LYS A 22 -17.04 2.04 0.16
CA LYS A 22 -16.49 2.70 -1.03
C LYS A 22 -16.01 4.12 -0.75
N GLU A 23 -16.82 4.94 -0.11
CA GLU A 23 -16.50 6.34 0.16
C GLU A 23 -15.31 6.54 1.09
N ARG A 24 -14.98 5.53 1.92
CA ARG A 24 -13.91 5.60 2.92
C ARG A 24 -12.56 5.12 2.41
N TYR A 25 -12.58 4.20 1.45
CA TYR A 25 -11.36 3.59 0.93
C TYR A 25 -11.07 3.99 -0.51
N TYR A 26 -11.92 4.84 -1.07
CA TYR A 26 -11.68 5.41 -2.38
C TYR A 26 -10.36 6.18 -2.41
N LEU A 27 -9.50 5.80 -3.34
CA LEU A 27 -8.26 6.51 -3.63
C LEU A 27 -8.41 7.21 -4.98
N PRO A 28 -8.36 8.54 -5.02
CA PRO A 28 -8.31 9.27 -6.26
C PRO A 28 -7.19 8.73 -7.17
N HIS A 29 -7.47 8.66 -8.46
CA HIS A 29 -6.52 8.12 -9.46
C HIS A 29 -5.11 8.72 -9.33
N ASP A 30 -5.01 10.00 -9.01
CA ASP A 30 -3.74 10.73 -8.92
C ASP A 30 -2.84 10.29 -7.77
N ILE A 31 -3.39 9.69 -6.72
CA ILE A 31 -2.62 9.18 -5.57
C ILE A 31 -2.62 7.65 -5.47
N LYS A 32 -3.30 6.97 -6.38
CA LYS A 32 -3.32 5.51 -6.42
C LYS A 32 -1.95 4.97 -6.87
N MET A 33 -1.23 4.33 -5.95
CA MET A 33 0.11 3.79 -6.17
C MET A 33 0.15 2.27 -6.37
N ILE A 34 -1.00 1.63 -6.44
CA ILE A 34 -1.13 0.20 -6.78
C ILE A 34 -2.15 0.08 -7.89
N ASP A 35 -1.75 -0.51 -9.02
CA ASP A 35 -2.66 -0.83 -10.13
C ASP A 35 -3.21 -2.26 -9.96
N GLN A 36 -2.36 -3.17 -9.47
CA GLN A 36 -2.75 -4.55 -9.21
C GLN A 36 -1.98 -5.15 -8.03
N VAL A 37 -2.61 -6.06 -7.30
CA VAL A 37 -1.96 -6.96 -6.35
C VAL A 37 -1.59 -8.23 -7.12
N THR A 38 -0.30 -8.57 -7.11
CA THR A 38 0.24 -9.67 -7.93
C THR A 38 0.41 -10.97 -7.16
N ASN A 39 0.52 -10.89 -5.83
CA ASN A 39 0.63 -12.08 -4.97
C ASN A 39 0.14 -11.78 -3.55
N ILE A 40 -0.52 -12.76 -2.94
CA ILE A 40 -0.78 -12.82 -1.50
C ILE A 40 -0.46 -14.23 -1.03
N ASP A 41 0.46 -14.34 -0.08
CA ASP A 41 0.82 -15.60 0.57
C ASP A 41 0.83 -15.40 2.09
N TYR A 42 -0.13 -15.95 2.79
CA TYR A 42 -0.28 -15.80 4.25
C TYR A 42 0.82 -16.50 5.06
N ASN A 43 1.60 -17.37 4.44
CA ASN A 43 2.73 -18.07 5.07
C ASN A 43 4.09 -17.60 4.52
N GLY A 44 4.07 -16.68 3.56
CA GLY A 44 5.25 -16.15 2.89
C GLY A 44 5.94 -15.02 3.64
N GLY A 45 6.83 -14.33 2.91
CA GLY A 45 7.58 -13.19 3.40
C GLY A 45 8.76 -13.56 4.29
N VAL A 46 9.56 -12.55 4.64
CA VAL A 46 10.81 -12.72 5.41
C VAL A 46 10.57 -13.35 6.78
N TYR A 47 9.39 -13.14 7.35
CA TYR A 47 9.03 -13.61 8.69
C TYR A 47 8.16 -14.85 8.69
N GLY A 48 7.74 -15.37 7.50
CA GLY A 48 6.81 -16.50 7.40
C GLY A 48 5.43 -16.21 7.97
N ARG A 49 5.03 -14.94 7.98
CA ARG A 49 3.75 -14.47 8.58
C ARG A 49 2.86 -13.74 7.59
N GLY A 50 3.27 -13.71 6.35
CA GLY A 50 2.53 -13.13 5.23
C GLY A 50 3.40 -12.28 4.32
N LEU A 51 3.07 -12.35 3.03
CA LEU A 51 3.64 -11.55 1.96
C LEU A 51 2.51 -11.02 1.10
N ILE A 52 2.54 -9.74 0.78
CA ILE A 52 1.70 -9.16 -0.27
C ILE A 52 2.58 -8.41 -1.25
N CYS A 53 2.36 -8.63 -2.55
CA CYS A 53 3.06 -7.95 -3.62
C CYS A 53 2.07 -7.17 -4.49
N GLY A 54 2.51 -6.06 -5.01
CA GLY A 54 1.73 -5.25 -5.94
C GLY A 54 2.60 -4.50 -6.93
N GLU A 55 1.97 -3.96 -7.95
CA GLU A 55 2.64 -3.22 -9.02
C GLU A 55 1.94 -1.91 -9.34
N LYS A 56 2.75 -0.94 -9.77
CA LYS A 56 2.32 0.34 -10.34
C LYS A 56 3.03 0.59 -11.65
N GLN A 57 2.28 0.85 -12.70
CA GLN A 57 2.83 1.34 -13.97
C GLN A 57 3.10 2.84 -13.86
N ILE A 58 4.32 3.23 -14.16
CA ILE A 58 4.75 4.64 -14.20
C ILE A 58 4.76 5.06 -15.66
N THR A 59 4.12 6.19 -15.95
CA THR A 59 4.10 6.80 -17.27
C THR A 59 4.61 8.25 -17.21
N PRO A 60 5.21 8.78 -18.30
CA PRO A 60 5.83 10.09 -18.28
C PRO A 60 4.85 11.27 -18.13
N ASP A 61 3.58 11.07 -18.38
CA ASP A 61 2.52 12.08 -18.27
C ASP A 61 2.00 12.27 -16.84
N MET A 62 2.37 11.40 -15.90
CA MET A 62 1.94 11.48 -14.51
C MET A 62 2.30 12.84 -13.89
N TRP A 63 1.35 13.40 -13.12
CA TRP A 63 1.46 14.72 -12.52
C TRP A 63 2.71 14.93 -11.63
N PRO A 64 3.21 13.91 -10.88
CA PRO A 64 4.39 14.14 -10.03
C PRO A 64 5.61 14.60 -10.79
N PHE A 65 5.80 14.14 -12.03
CA PHE A 65 6.92 14.58 -12.87
C PHE A 65 6.83 16.06 -13.29
N LYS A 66 5.61 16.63 -13.31
CA LYS A 66 5.42 18.05 -13.62
C LYS A 66 5.75 18.96 -12.43
N ALA A 67 5.66 18.42 -11.22
CA ALA A 67 5.85 19.16 -9.98
C ALA A 67 7.25 19.01 -9.36
N HIS A 68 7.96 17.89 -9.62
CA HIS A 68 9.14 17.49 -8.85
C HIS A 68 10.22 16.84 -9.72
N PHE A 69 11.24 17.59 -10.24
CA PHE A 69 11.52 19.05 -10.18
C PHE A 69 11.50 19.62 -11.59
N LYS A 70 11.44 20.97 -11.75
CA LYS A 70 11.26 21.64 -13.04
C LYS A 70 12.25 21.21 -14.14
N ASN A 71 13.52 20.96 -13.81
CA ASN A 71 14.56 20.61 -14.80
C ASN A 71 15.19 19.23 -14.54
N ASP A 72 14.70 18.50 -13.56
CA ASP A 72 15.10 17.13 -13.22
C ASP A 72 13.88 16.36 -12.71
N PRO A 73 12.98 15.93 -13.60
CA PRO A 73 11.72 15.29 -13.20
C PRO A 73 11.99 13.90 -12.60
N VAL A 74 11.69 13.79 -11.31
CA VAL A 74 11.82 12.57 -10.52
C VAL A 74 10.50 12.32 -9.80
N PHE A 75 10.05 11.10 -9.77
CA PHE A 75 8.85 10.74 -9.01
C PHE A 75 9.14 10.86 -7.50
N PRO A 76 8.33 11.61 -6.72
CA PRO A 76 8.60 11.81 -5.29
C PRO A 76 8.58 10.48 -4.53
N ALA A 77 9.66 10.20 -3.81
CA ALA A 77 9.81 8.94 -3.08
C ALA A 77 8.74 8.77 -1.98
N ILE A 78 8.23 9.87 -1.42
CA ILE A 78 7.14 9.81 -0.43
C ILE A 78 5.84 9.30 -1.07
N ILE A 79 5.54 9.68 -2.31
CA ILE A 79 4.37 9.17 -3.04
C ILE A 79 4.58 7.69 -3.39
N VAL A 80 5.80 7.32 -3.80
CA VAL A 80 6.16 5.91 -4.03
C VAL A 80 5.92 5.08 -2.76
N SER A 81 6.30 5.61 -1.58
CA SER A 81 6.11 4.88 -0.31
C SER A 81 4.64 4.68 0.08
N ASP A 82 3.73 5.49 -0.42
CA ASP A 82 2.30 5.36 -0.12
C ASP A 82 1.69 4.05 -0.64
N GLY A 83 2.23 3.49 -1.72
CA GLY A 83 1.86 2.16 -2.20
C GLY A 83 2.01 1.05 -1.15
N VAL A 84 2.93 1.21 -0.21
CA VAL A 84 3.11 0.28 0.91
C VAL A 84 1.92 0.36 1.88
N THR A 85 1.43 1.56 2.16
CA THR A 85 0.21 1.78 2.95
C THR A 85 -1.00 1.17 2.25
N GLN A 86 -1.13 1.41 0.95
CA GLN A 86 -2.25 0.91 0.14
C GLN A 86 -2.29 -0.62 0.10
N LEU A 87 -1.15 -1.29 0.03
CA LEU A 87 -1.09 -2.75 0.14
C LEU A 87 -1.48 -3.24 1.53
N GLY A 88 -1.08 -2.54 2.59
CA GLY A 88 -1.54 -2.84 3.96
C GLY A 88 -3.05 -2.72 4.10
N MET A 89 -3.65 -1.65 3.57
CA MET A 89 -5.12 -1.46 3.54
C MET A 89 -5.80 -2.58 2.77
N PHE A 90 -5.27 -2.95 1.61
CA PHE A 90 -5.80 -4.05 0.81
C PHE A 90 -5.75 -5.39 1.58
N LEU A 91 -4.64 -5.65 2.28
CA LEU A 91 -4.50 -6.88 3.07
C LEU A 91 -5.54 -6.96 4.19
N PHE A 92 -5.81 -5.86 4.90
CA PHE A 92 -6.87 -5.82 5.92
C PHE A 92 -8.25 -6.17 5.33
N ALA A 93 -8.57 -5.63 4.15
CA ALA A 93 -9.82 -5.92 3.46
C ALA A 93 -9.88 -7.39 2.99
N HIS A 94 -8.83 -7.86 2.34
CA HIS A 94 -8.73 -9.22 1.81
C HIS A 94 -8.82 -10.29 2.91
N ALA A 95 -8.21 -10.01 4.08
CA ALA A 95 -8.30 -10.89 5.25
C ALA A 95 -9.66 -10.79 6.00
N GLY A 96 -10.59 -9.95 5.56
CA GLY A 96 -11.89 -9.76 6.18
C GLY A 96 -11.86 -8.99 7.50
N LEU A 97 -10.72 -8.38 7.86
CA LEU A 97 -10.54 -7.70 9.16
C LEU A 97 -11.32 -6.39 9.25
N LEU A 98 -11.68 -5.79 8.12
CA LEU A 98 -12.56 -4.61 8.08
C LEU A 98 -13.93 -4.89 8.72
N ASN A 99 -14.44 -6.11 8.59
CA ASN A 99 -15.75 -6.50 9.08
C ASN A 99 -15.83 -6.60 10.64
N LYS A 100 -14.67 -6.51 11.32
CA LYS A 100 -14.64 -6.50 12.79
C LYS A 100 -15.13 -5.17 13.38
N PHE A 101 -15.18 -4.10 12.57
CA PHE A 101 -15.54 -2.76 13.01
C PHE A 101 -16.75 -2.25 12.22
N PRO A 102 -17.79 -1.73 12.89
CA PRO A 102 -18.96 -1.15 12.22
C PRO A 102 -18.62 0.07 11.33
N ASN A 103 -17.59 0.82 11.72
CA ASN A 103 -17.17 2.05 11.03
C ASN A 103 -15.64 2.09 10.92
N PRO A 104 -15.01 1.13 10.16
CA PRO A 104 -13.56 1.01 10.15
C PRO A 104 -12.88 2.20 9.45
N TYR A 105 -11.76 2.67 10.00
CA TYR A 105 -10.87 3.61 9.34
C TYR A 105 -9.40 3.29 9.64
N PHE A 106 -8.53 3.71 8.73
CA PHE A 106 -7.09 3.50 8.84
C PHE A 106 -6.39 4.70 9.48
N THR A 107 -5.39 4.43 10.31
CA THR A 107 -4.56 5.46 10.93
C THR A 107 -3.15 4.93 11.20
N SER A 108 -2.24 5.84 11.52
CA SER A 108 -0.88 5.49 11.94
C SER A 108 -0.88 4.95 13.37
N VAL A 109 0.07 4.07 13.68
CA VAL A 109 0.35 3.63 15.05
C VAL A 109 1.23 4.68 15.72
N VAL A 110 0.68 5.37 16.71
CA VAL A 110 1.39 6.42 17.44
C VAL A 110 2.59 5.84 18.18
N GLY A 111 3.74 6.51 18.09
CA GLY A 111 4.99 6.08 18.73
C GLY A 111 5.78 5.05 17.93
N ASN A 112 5.24 4.53 16.82
CA ASN A 112 6.00 3.65 15.95
C ASN A 112 7.05 4.43 15.15
N CYS A 113 8.30 3.94 15.15
CA CYS A 113 9.40 4.53 14.40
C CYS A 113 9.63 3.78 13.09
N VAL A 114 9.37 4.44 11.98
CA VAL A 114 9.62 3.91 10.64
C VAL A 114 11.01 4.32 10.17
N LYS A 115 11.78 3.36 9.64
CA LYS A 115 13.09 3.62 9.05
C LYS A 115 13.05 3.39 7.55
N SER A 116 13.25 4.46 6.78
CA SER A 116 13.28 4.41 5.32
C SER A 116 14.69 4.61 4.78
N ARG A 117 15.09 3.78 3.82
CA ARG A 117 16.35 3.90 3.08
C ARG A 117 16.06 4.07 1.61
N PHE A 118 16.46 5.19 1.06
CA PHE A 118 16.35 5.51 -0.37
C PHE A 118 17.65 5.12 -1.07
N ARG A 119 17.56 4.27 -2.09
CA ARG A 119 18.73 3.71 -2.81
C ARG A 119 18.72 4.07 -4.30
N GLY A 120 17.60 4.59 -4.80
CA GLY A 120 17.43 4.93 -6.20
C GLY A 120 16.29 5.91 -6.41
N GLN A 121 16.06 6.26 -7.65
CA GLN A 121 15.05 7.22 -8.09
C GLN A 121 14.17 6.59 -9.17
N THR A 122 12.91 6.97 -9.21
CA THR A 122 12.02 6.74 -10.35
C THR A 122 12.07 7.97 -11.24
N ARG A 123 12.80 7.88 -12.35
CA ARG A 123 12.99 8.98 -13.30
C ARG A 123 11.83 9.03 -14.29
N HIS A 124 11.68 10.19 -14.93
CA HIS A 124 10.73 10.40 -16.01
C HIS A 124 10.90 9.35 -17.12
N GLY A 125 9.81 8.69 -17.47
CA GLY A 125 9.78 7.60 -18.45
C GLY A 125 8.76 6.54 -18.11
N TYR A 126 8.76 5.45 -18.88
CA TYR A 126 7.95 4.25 -18.60
C TYR A 126 8.74 3.30 -17.72
N SER A 127 8.14 2.86 -16.63
CA SER A 127 8.69 1.83 -15.77
C SER A 127 7.61 1.17 -14.93
N THR A 128 7.95 0.05 -14.28
CA THR A 128 7.06 -0.63 -13.34
C THR A 128 7.68 -0.60 -11.97
N LEU A 129 6.97 -0.04 -11.00
CA LEU A 129 7.29 -0.19 -9.59
C LEU A 129 6.69 -1.50 -9.10
N ARG A 130 7.50 -2.31 -8.43
CA ARG A 130 7.08 -3.53 -7.75
C ARG A 130 7.27 -3.39 -6.25
N TYR A 131 6.25 -3.73 -5.50
CA TYR A 131 6.19 -3.65 -4.06
C TYR A 131 6.17 -5.04 -3.46
N GLU A 132 6.96 -5.25 -2.42
CA GLU A 132 6.94 -6.45 -1.58
C GLU A 132 6.77 -6.03 -0.13
N VAL A 133 5.69 -6.46 0.51
CA VAL A 133 5.38 -6.16 1.91
C VAL A 133 5.38 -7.47 2.68
N SER A 134 6.33 -7.62 3.61
CA SER A 134 6.48 -8.80 4.47
C SER A 134 5.92 -8.50 5.85
N ILE A 135 4.91 -9.25 6.26
CA ILE A 135 4.24 -9.07 7.54
C ILE A 135 5.15 -9.55 8.68
N LYS A 136 5.36 -8.68 9.65
CA LYS A 136 6.11 -8.99 10.89
C LYS A 136 5.19 -9.48 11.99
N ASP A 137 4.08 -8.76 12.16
CA ASP A 137 3.12 -9.09 13.21
C ASP A 137 1.76 -8.48 12.90
N LEU A 138 0.72 -9.11 13.46
CA LEU A 138 -0.63 -8.59 13.49
C LEU A 138 -1.13 -8.73 14.93
N VAL A 139 -1.41 -7.59 15.57
CA VAL A 139 -1.79 -7.54 16.98
C VAL A 139 -3.22 -7.04 17.08
N GLU A 140 -4.09 -7.92 17.59
CA GLU A 140 -5.48 -7.59 17.83
C GLU A 140 -5.66 -7.05 19.26
N HIS A 141 -6.28 -5.90 19.35
CA HIS A 141 -6.73 -5.28 20.61
C HIS A 141 -8.25 -5.23 20.65
N GLU A 142 -8.79 -4.81 21.76
CA GLU A 142 -10.25 -4.71 21.95
C GLU A 142 -10.90 -3.71 20.98
N ASP A 143 -10.23 -2.56 20.72
CA ASP A 143 -10.76 -1.43 19.95
C ASP A 143 -10.04 -1.17 18.62
N HIS A 144 -8.97 -1.92 18.32
CA HIS A 144 -8.19 -1.75 17.08
C HIS A 144 -7.37 -2.99 16.74
N ILE A 145 -6.84 -3.01 15.52
CA ILE A 145 -5.86 -4.01 15.05
C ILE A 145 -4.68 -3.28 14.45
N ASP A 146 -3.47 -3.65 14.87
CA ASP A 146 -2.20 -3.15 14.36
C ASP A 146 -1.53 -4.18 13.46
N LEU A 147 -1.13 -3.75 12.27
CA LEU A 147 -0.35 -4.52 11.32
C LEU A 147 1.04 -3.93 11.22
N PHE A 148 2.05 -4.73 11.56
CA PHE A 148 3.47 -4.36 11.46
C PHE A 148 4.11 -5.10 10.30
N TYR A 149 4.90 -4.39 9.48
CA TYR A 149 5.53 -4.97 8.30
C TYR A 149 6.79 -4.22 7.85
N ASP A 150 7.61 -4.90 7.08
CA ASP A 150 8.71 -4.31 6.33
C ASP A 150 8.37 -4.34 4.85
N ALA A 151 8.92 -3.39 4.08
CA ALA A 151 8.67 -3.32 2.66
C ALA A 151 9.94 -3.09 1.85
N ARG A 152 9.93 -3.61 0.63
CA ARG A 152 10.92 -3.35 -0.41
C ARG A 152 10.22 -2.87 -1.66
N ILE A 153 10.78 -1.87 -2.30
CA ILE A 153 10.23 -1.30 -3.52
C ILE A 153 11.32 -1.33 -4.59
N PHE A 154 10.95 -1.84 -5.74
CA PHE A 154 11.83 -2.01 -6.90
C PHE A 154 11.32 -1.15 -8.05
N ASN A 155 12.24 -0.58 -8.82
CA ASN A 155 11.94 -0.04 -10.13
C ASN A 155 12.54 -1.02 -11.14
N VAL A 156 11.66 -1.74 -11.85
CA VAL A 156 12.03 -2.92 -12.62
C VAL A 156 12.71 -3.93 -11.67
N GLU A 157 14.00 -4.23 -11.83
CA GLU A 157 14.73 -5.18 -10.99
C GLU A 157 15.61 -4.51 -9.93
N VAL A 158 15.69 -3.17 -9.93
CA VAL A 158 16.58 -2.43 -9.01
C VAL A 158 15.80 -2.02 -7.75
N GLN A 159 16.26 -2.47 -6.59
CA GLN A 159 15.69 -2.02 -5.32
C GLN A 159 15.99 -0.52 -5.09
N ILE A 160 14.96 0.31 -5.12
CA ILE A 160 15.07 1.76 -4.95
C ILE A 160 14.74 2.22 -3.54
N MET A 161 13.97 1.43 -2.78
CA MET A 161 13.58 1.78 -1.41
C MET A 161 13.45 0.54 -0.53
N GLN A 162 13.78 0.73 0.75
CA GLN A 162 13.50 -0.20 1.82
C GLN A 162 12.87 0.55 2.98
N ILE A 163 11.80 0.00 3.54
CA ILE A 163 11.09 0.55 4.69
C ILE A 163 11.05 -0.55 5.75
N ASP A 164 11.57 -0.24 6.93
CA ASP A 164 11.57 -1.15 8.07
C ASP A 164 10.61 -0.63 9.14
N SER A 165 9.91 -1.54 9.79
CA SER A 165 9.01 -1.28 10.91
C SER A 165 7.88 -0.31 10.57
N TYR A 166 7.28 -0.45 9.38
CA TYR A 166 6.04 0.26 9.09
C TYR A 166 4.90 -0.32 9.93
N ALA A 167 3.94 0.52 10.28
CA ALA A 167 2.78 0.09 11.03
C ALA A 167 1.52 0.81 10.55
N LEU A 168 0.46 0.05 10.39
CA LEU A 168 -0.85 0.52 9.99
C LEU A 168 -1.89 0.00 10.99
N ARG A 169 -2.73 0.88 11.49
CA ARG A 169 -3.83 0.56 12.40
C ARG A 169 -5.16 0.66 11.69
N ILE A 170 -6.04 -0.29 11.98
CA ILE A 170 -7.47 -0.17 11.72
C ILE A 170 -8.22 -0.10 13.05
N ARG A 171 -9.17 0.81 13.17
CA ARG A 171 -10.02 0.97 14.35
C ARG A 171 -11.41 1.48 13.96
N ASN A 172 -12.33 1.46 14.92
CA ASN A 172 -13.65 2.04 14.72
C ASN A 172 -13.60 3.57 14.70
N GLY A 173 -14.27 4.20 13.74
CA GLY A 173 -14.45 5.64 13.70
C GLY A 173 -15.44 6.11 14.75
N GLU A 174 -15.27 7.32 15.24
CA GLU A 174 -16.28 8.02 16.01
C GLU A 174 -17.44 8.40 15.09
N ASN A 175 -18.67 8.23 15.56
CA ASN A 175 -19.90 8.60 14.83
C ASN A 175 -20.10 10.11 14.84
#